data_d0313803cab13b9b327cc4db1e422861
#
_entry.id   d0313803cab13b9b327cc4db1e422861
#
_cell.length_a   1.000
_cell.length_b   1.000
_cell.length_c   1.000
_cell.angle_alpha   90.00
_cell.angle_beta   90.00
_cell.angle_gamma   90.00
#
_symmetry.space_group_name_H-M   'P 1'
#
loop_
_entity.id
_entity.type
_entity.pdbx_description
1 polymer ?
#
loop_
_entity_poly.entity_id
_entity_poly.type
_entity_poly.pdbx_seq_one_letter_code
_entity_poly.pdbx_strand_id
1 'polypeptide(L)'
;MKKLIAGSKNEDLKFIISTHHALFYNVLFNETNMKNEYGKKKNGHYILKKNEDRNIYLLEEIKDSIFGYHLKVKQEIQNAIDEDRIEKYHFALFRNLLEKTANFLGYKNWGSLIQSENITADIRESYIRRINLYIHNKFSDLEYKELQPEEKNMLKLLFNNFKKEFKWEE
;
A
#
# COMPACT_ATOMS: atom_id res chain seq x y z
N MET A 1 7.29 -21.52 -13.21
CA MET A 1 5.97 -21.59 -12.57
C MET A 1 4.82 -21.73 -13.57
N LYS A 2 4.69 -20.86 -14.59
CA LYS A 2 3.66 -20.97 -15.65
C LYS A 2 3.57 -22.37 -16.27
N LYS A 3 4.71 -22.99 -16.64
CA LYS A 3 4.77 -24.36 -17.18
C LYS A 3 4.36 -25.44 -16.17
N LEU A 4 4.57 -25.25 -14.87
CA LEU A 4 4.15 -26.19 -13.84
C LEU A 4 2.63 -26.17 -13.63
N ILE A 5 2.03 -24.97 -13.62
CA ILE A 5 0.58 -24.81 -13.43
C ILE A 5 -0.19 -25.22 -14.69
N ALA A 6 0.28 -24.81 -15.87
CA ALA A 6 -0.36 -25.11 -17.15
C ALA A 6 -0.08 -26.53 -17.68
N GLY A 7 1.01 -27.18 -17.22
CA GLY A 7 1.42 -28.51 -17.67
C GLY A 7 0.84 -29.67 -16.83
N SER A 8 0.18 -29.37 -15.72
CA SER A 8 -0.49 -30.40 -14.92
C SER A 8 -1.77 -30.85 -15.65
N LYS A 9 -1.70 -32.02 -16.28
CA LYS A 9 -2.89 -32.70 -16.84
C LYS A 9 -3.78 -33.31 -15.76
N ASN A 10 -3.38 -33.21 -14.49
CA ASN A 10 -4.12 -33.76 -13.37
C ASN A 10 -5.11 -32.72 -12.86
N GLU A 11 -6.40 -32.89 -13.16
CA GLU A 11 -7.49 -31.98 -12.78
C GLU A 11 -7.67 -31.87 -11.26
N ASP A 12 -7.15 -32.83 -10.50
CA ASP A 12 -7.24 -32.86 -9.03
C ASP A 12 -6.16 -32.07 -8.32
N LEU A 13 -5.14 -31.58 -9.05
CA LEU A 13 -4.05 -30.84 -8.44
C LEU A 13 -4.43 -29.36 -8.22
N LYS A 14 -4.43 -28.94 -6.96
CA LYS A 14 -4.70 -27.57 -6.54
C LYS A 14 -3.43 -26.90 -6.01
N PHE A 15 -3.23 -25.64 -6.37
CA PHE A 15 -2.11 -24.85 -5.90
C PHE A 15 -2.62 -23.72 -5.00
N ILE A 16 -1.98 -23.52 -3.87
CA ILE A 16 -2.13 -22.34 -3.02
C ILE A 16 -0.81 -21.58 -3.07
N ILE A 17 -0.84 -20.33 -3.54
CA ILE A 17 0.33 -19.48 -3.67
C ILE A 17 0.12 -18.26 -2.78
N SER A 18 0.99 -18.09 -1.78
CA SER A 18 1.01 -16.92 -0.91
C SER A 18 2.20 -16.02 -1.26
N THR A 19 1.97 -14.73 -1.36
CA THR A 19 3.02 -13.75 -1.62
C THR A 19 2.65 -12.39 -1.03
N HIS A 20 3.66 -11.65 -0.57
CA HIS A 20 3.56 -10.24 -0.18
C HIS A 20 4.09 -9.29 -1.27
N HIS A 21 4.58 -9.85 -2.39
CA HIS A 21 5.16 -9.06 -3.47
C HIS A 21 4.10 -8.70 -4.51
N ALA A 22 3.68 -7.44 -4.52
CA ALA A 22 2.58 -6.95 -5.36
C ALA A 22 2.79 -7.20 -6.87
N LEU A 23 4.02 -6.98 -7.38
CA LEU A 23 4.33 -7.22 -8.79
C LEU A 23 4.21 -8.70 -9.15
N PHE A 24 4.73 -9.61 -8.32
CA PHE A 24 4.61 -11.04 -8.54
C PHE A 24 3.15 -11.49 -8.52
N TYR A 25 2.36 -10.96 -7.58
CA TYR A 25 0.92 -11.21 -7.55
C TYR A 25 0.24 -10.74 -8.83
N ASN A 26 0.55 -9.53 -9.33
CA ASN A 26 -0.06 -9.01 -10.57
C ASN A 26 0.26 -9.88 -11.79
N VAL A 27 1.49 -10.38 -11.88
CA VAL A 27 1.87 -11.33 -12.95
C VAL A 27 1.04 -12.61 -12.82
N LEU A 28 0.91 -13.17 -11.62
CA LEU A 28 0.10 -14.36 -11.39
C LEU A 28 -1.39 -14.10 -11.68
N PHE A 29 -1.91 -12.97 -11.22
CA PHE A 29 -3.30 -12.59 -11.46
C PHE A 29 -3.61 -12.51 -12.95
N ASN A 30 -2.80 -11.80 -13.72
CA ASN A 30 -2.99 -11.65 -15.17
C ASN A 30 -2.89 -12.99 -15.91
N GLU A 31 -1.99 -13.86 -15.45
CA GLU A 31 -1.77 -15.18 -16.05
C GLU A 31 -2.84 -16.22 -15.68
N THR A 32 -3.46 -16.07 -14.52
CA THR A 32 -4.38 -17.08 -13.97
C THR A 32 -5.83 -16.61 -13.88
N ASN A 33 -6.12 -15.33 -14.12
CA ASN A 33 -7.49 -14.80 -14.09
C ASN A 33 -8.27 -15.16 -15.38
N MET A 34 -8.17 -16.40 -15.80
CA MET A 34 -8.88 -16.90 -16.96
C MET A 34 -10.27 -17.39 -16.57
N LYS A 35 -11.25 -17.08 -17.40
CA LYS A 35 -12.59 -17.68 -17.32
C LYS A 35 -12.60 -18.98 -18.12
N ASN A 36 -13.34 -19.98 -17.63
CA ASN A 36 -13.63 -21.17 -18.41
C ASN A 36 -14.65 -20.86 -19.53
N GLU A 37 -14.94 -21.85 -20.36
CA GLU A 37 -15.92 -21.76 -21.46
C GLU A 37 -17.32 -21.30 -21.01
N TYR A 38 -17.65 -21.52 -19.72
CA TYR A 38 -18.91 -21.11 -19.10
C TYR A 38 -18.83 -19.77 -18.35
N GLY A 39 -17.75 -18.99 -18.56
CA GLY A 39 -17.56 -17.69 -17.91
C GLY A 39 -17.21 -17.73 -16.42
N LYS A 40 -17.02 -18.93 -15.82
CA LYS A 40 -16.61 -19.07 -14.41
C LYS A 40 -15.10 -18.93 -14.27
N LYS A 41 -14.65 -18.19 -13.24
CA LYS A 41 -13.23 -18.09 -12.91
C LYS A 41 -12.72 -19.46 -12.43
N LYS A 42 -11.58 -19.91 -12.99
CA LYS A 42 -10.91 -21.15 -12.57
C LYS A 42 -10.16 -21.01 -11.25
N ASN A 43 -9.73 -19.78 -10.93
CA ASN A 43 -8.86 -19.50 -9.80
C ASN A 43 -9.46 -18.39 -8.94
N GLY A 44 -9.33 -18.54 -7.62
CA GLY A 44 -9.68 -17.49 -6.65
C GLY A 44 -8.45 -16.68 -6.27
N HIS A 45 -8.64 -15.40 -6.09
CA HIS A 45 -7.62 -14.45 -5.65
C HIS A 45 -8.09 -13.80 -4.36
N TYR A 46 -7.23 -13.83 -3.34
CA TYR A 46 -7.62 -13.38 -2.00
C TYR A 46 -6.53 -12.50 -1.40
N ILE A 47 -6.95 -11.56 -0.56
CA ILE A 47 -6.07 -10.86 0.36
C ILE A 47 -6.31 -11.35 1.78
N LEU A 48 -5.22 -11.62 2.51
CA LEU A 48 -5.28 -11.97 3.92
C LEU A 48 -5.25 -10.67 4.73
N LYS A 49 -6.31 -10.42 5.48
CA LYS A 49 -6.41 -9.29 6.41
C LYS A 49 -6.45 -9.78 7.84
N LYS A 50 -5.75 -9.09 8.75
CA LYS A 50 -5.91 -9.27 10.18
C LYS A 50 -7.01 -8.30 10.66
N ASN A 51 -8.00 -8.81 11.35
CA ASN A 51 -8.92 -8.00 12.12
C ASN A 51 -8.36 -7.89 13.54
N GLU A 52 -7.89 -6.71 13.92
CA GLU A 52 -7.21 -6.50 15.21
C GLU A 52 -8.17 -6.57 16.40
N ASP A 53 -9.39 -6.06 16.25
CA ASP A 53 -10.40 -6.08 17.31
C ASP A 53 -10.77 -7.49 17.75
N ARG A 54 -10.79 -8.43 16.81
CA ARG A 54 -11.18 -9.83 17.06
C ARG A 54 -10.01 -10.80 17.06
N ASN A 55 -8.80 -10.33 16.79
CA ASN A 55 -7.58 -11.13 16.60
C ASN A 55 -7.77 -12.34 15.67
N ILE A 56 -8.51 -12.14 14.58
CA ILE A 56 -8.77 -13.15 13.56
C ILE A 56 -8.22 -12.72 12.22
N TYR A 57 -7.96 -13.70 11.34
CA TYR A 57 -7.56 -13.46 9.98
C TYR A 57 -8.74 -13.71 9.03
N LEU A 58 -8.94 -12.82 8.08
CA LEU A 58 -9.99 -12.89 7.08
C LEU A 58 -9.37 -13.01 5.70
N LEU A 59 -9.93 -13.88 4.85
CA LEU A 59 -9.64 -13.93 3.43
C LEU A 59 -10.73 -13.17 2.68
N GLU A 60 -10.35 -12.07 2.04
CA GLU A 60 -11.25 -11.27 1.21
C GLU A 60 -10.96 -11.54 -0.26
N GLU A 61 -11.99 -11.91 -1.02
CA GLU A 61 -11.84 -12.16 -2.45
C GLU A 61 -11.55 -10.84 -3.20
N ILE A 62 -10.55 -10.89 -4.08
CA ILE A 62 -10.16 -9.76 -4.92
C ILE A 62 -10.74 -9.99 -6.31
N LYS A 63 -11.65 -9.12 -6.73
CA LYS A 63 -12.34 -9.22 -8.04
C LYS A 63 -11.57 -8.52 -9.16
N ASP A 64 -10.77 -7.52 -8.81
CA ASP A 64 -10.05 -6.67 -9.74
C ASP A 64 -8.52 -6.78 -9.57
N SER A 65 -7.77 -6.39 -10.61
CA SER A 65 -6.30 -6.37 -10.58
C SER A 65 -5.77 -5.52 -9.43
N ILE A 66 -4.74 -6.02 -8.75
CA ILE A 66 -4.06 -5.34 -7.61
C ILE A 66 -3.21 -4.10 -8.03
N PHE A 67 -3.38 -3.53 -9.19
CA PHE A 67 -3.06 -2.12 -9.29
C PHE A 67 -3.76 -1.30 -8.19
N GLY A 68 -4.81 -1.87 -7.60
CA GLY A 68 -5.48 -1.40 -6.40
C GLY A 68 -4.70 -1.40 -5.08
N TYR A 69 -3.48 -1.97 -4.95
CA TYR A 69 -2.76 -1.85 -3.67
C TYR A 69 -2.49 -0.38 -3.31
N HIS A 70 -2.04 0.41 -4.30
CA HIS A 70 -1.80 1.84 -4.08
C HIS A 70 -3.10 2.60 -3.83
N LEU A 71 -4.19 2.19 -4.48
CA LEU A 71 -5.51 2.74 -4.23
C LEU A 71 -6.02 2.36 -2.82
N LYS A 72 -5.79 1.13 -2.37
CA LYS A 72 -6.13 0.72 -0.99
C LYS A 72 -5.31 1.46 0.06
N VAL A 73 -4.01 1.65 -0.16
CA VAL A 73 -3.16 2.45 0.73
C VAL A 73 -3.62 3.91 0.74
N LYS A 74 -3.91 4.49 -0.44
CA LYS A 74 -4.50 5.83 -0.55
C LYS A 74 -5.78 5.93 0.26
N GLN A 75 -6.70 4.96 0.07
CA GLN A 75 -7.99 4.94 0.75
C GLN A 75 -7.83 4.81 2.26
N GLU A 76 -6.92 3.97 2.74
CA GLU A 76 -6.66 3.81 4.18
C GLU A 76 -6.14 5.10 4.80
N ILE A 77 -5.19 5.77 4.15
CA ILE A 77 -4.68 7.06 4.64
C ILE A 77 -5.80 8.12 4.60
N GLN A 78 -6.62 8.13 3.54
CA GLN A 78 -7.74 9.08 3.44
C GLN A 78 -8.77 8.85 4.55
N ASN A 79 -9.19 7.61 4.77
CA ASN A 79 -10.12 7.25 5.83
C ASN A 79 -9.58 7.66 7.21
N ALA A 80 -8.28 7.41 7.45
CA ALA A 80 -7.63 7.80 8.71
C ALA A 80 -7.60 9.32 8.90
N ILE A 81 -7.48 10.10 7.83
CA ILE A 81 -7.56 11.56 7.87
C ILE A 81 -8.99 12.02 8.17
N ASP A 82 -9.97 11.45 7.50
CA ASP A 82 -11.38 11.85 7.58
C ASP A 82 -11.98 11.49 8.95
N GLU A 83 -11.57 10.36 9.52
CA GLU A 83 -12.01 9.86 10.83
C GLU A 83 -11.13 10.37 12.00
N ASP A 84 -10.13 11.20 11.72
CA ASP A 84 -9.11 11.74 12.67
C ASP A 84 -8.36 10.64 13.48
N ARG A 85 -8.26 9.44 12.91
CA ARG A 85 -7.59 8.27 13.51
C ARG A 85 -6.18 8.04 12.99
N ILE A 86 -5.46 9.12 12.66
CA ILE A 86 -4.08 9.02 12.16
C ILE A 86 -3.17 8.44 13.25
N GLU A 87 -2.46 7.37 12.91
CA GLU A 87 -1.48 6.70 13.73
C GLU A 87 -0.11 6.63 13.03
N LYS A 88 0.93 6.22 13.75
CA LYS A 88 2.31 6.16 13.24
C LYS A 88 2.45 5.29 12.00
N TYR A 89 1.73 4.18 11.92
CA TYR A 89 1.82 3.29 10.76
C TYR A 89 1.35 3.94 9.46
N HIS A 90 0.50 4.96 9.52
CA HIS A 90 0.07 5.69 8.33
C HIS A 90 1.22 6.47 7.68
N PHE A 91 2.24 6.87 8.45
CA PHE A 91 3.48 7.43 7.88
C PHE A 91 4.27 6.36 7.09
N ALA A 92 4.29 5.12 7.57
CA ALA A 92 4.90 4.01 6.85
C ALA A 92 4.15 3.69 5.55
N LEU A 93 2.81 3.71 5.59
CA LEU A 93 1.97 3.55 4.41
C LEU A 93 2.22 4.68 3.40
N PHE A 94 2.27 5.92 3.87
CA PHE A 94 2.51 7.08 3.01
C PHE A 94 3.91 7.05 2.38
N ARG A 95 4.94 6.72 3.16
CA ARG A 95 6.29 6.54 2.61
C ARG A 95 6.32 5.43 1.55
N ASN A 96 5.69 4.30 1.80
CA ASN A 96 5.60 3.22 0.81
C ASN A 96 4.96 3.71 -0.50
N LEU A 97 3.90 4.52 -0.40
CA LEU A 97 3.24 5.14 -1.53
C LEU A 97 4.21 6.07 -2.30
N LEU A 98 4.94 6.94 -1.59
CA LEU A 98 5.95 7.84 -2.17
C LEU A 98 7.07 7.05 -2.85
N GLU A 99 7.62 6.00 -2.21
CA GLU A 99 8.68 5.16 -2.78
C GLU A 99 8.24 4.48 -4.08
N LYS A 100 7.03 3.91 -4.10
CA LYS A 100 6.49 3.28 -5.30
C LYS A 100 6.26 4.28 -6.43
N THR A 101 5.73 5.45 -6.11
CA THR A 101 5.51 6.53 -7.08
C THR A 101 6.85 7.07 -7.61
N ALA A 102 7.83 7.29 -6.75
CA ALA A 102 9.17 7.72 -7.15
C ALA A 102 9.82 6.72 -8.11
N ASN A 103 9.78 5.44 -7.78
CA ASN A 103 10.31 4.38 -8.64
C ASN A 103 9.60 4.33 -10.00
N PHE A 104 8.29 4.45 -10.01
CA PHE A 104 7.51 4.45 -11.25
C PHE A 104 7.84 5.65 -12.14
N LEU A 105 8.04 6.83 -11.55
CA LEU A 105 8.35 8.06 -12.27
C LEU A 105 9.86 8.24 -12.55
N GLY A 106 10.71 7.33 -12.12
CA GLY A 106 12.16 7.39 -12.33
C GLY A 106 12.90 8.37 -11.43
N TYR A 107 12.31 8.79 -10.31
CA TYR A 107 13.01 9.61 -9.32
C TYR A 107 14.01 8.78 -8.52
N LYS A 108 15.17 9.37 -8.19
CA LYS A 108 16.23 8.69 -7.42
C LYS A 108 15.83 8.41 -5.97
N ASN A 109 14.99 9.25 -5.40
CA ASN A 109 14.50 9.07 -4.04
C ASN A 109 13.07 9.63 -3.89
N TRP A 110 12.34 9.09 -2.93
CA TRP A 110 10.95 9.46 -2.65
C TRP A 110 10.79 10.88 -2.06
N GLY A 111 11.83 11.38 -1.37
CA GLY A 111 11.81 12.73 -0.80
C GLY A 111 11.66 13.82 -1.85
N SER A 112 12.05 13.54 -3.11
CA SER A 112 11.85 14.44 -4.23
C SER A 112 10.38 14.68 -4.58
N LEU A 113 9.47 13.81 -4.12
CA LEU A 113 8.03 13.96 -4.32
C LEU A 113 7.36 14.85 -3.25
N ILE A 114 8.09 15.20 -2.18
CA ILE A 114 7.61 16.14 -1.17
C ILE A 114 7.91 17.56 -1.68
N GLN A 115 7.04 18.05 -2.55
CA GLN A 115 7.15 19.39 -3.13
C GLN A 115 5.80 20.10 -3.01
N SER A 116 5.86 21.38 -2.71
CA SER A 116 4.76 22.31 -2.84
C SER A 116 5.32 23.73 -2.76
N GLU A 117 4.60 24.72 -3.28
CA GLU A 117 4.99 26.11 -3.26
C GLU A 117 5.34 26.63 -1.85
N ASN A 118 4.77 26.03 -0.81
CA ASN A 118 4.94 26.41 0.58
C ASN A 118 5.97 25.56 1.35
N ILE A 119 6.64 24.60 0.70
CA ILE A 119 7.61 23.71 1.34
C ILE A 119 9.02 24.08 0.88
N THR A 120 9.76 24.80 1.73
CA THR A 120 11.17 25.08 1.52
C THR A 120 12.03 23.81 1.63
N ALA A 121 13.28 23.87 1.18
CA ALA A 121 14.20 22.72 1.26
C ALA A 121 14.40 22.25 2.71
N ASP A 122 14.52 23.16 3.67
CA ASP A 122 14.72 22.85 5.09
C ASP A 122 13.47 22.19 5.70
N ILE A 123 12.28 22.69 5.36
CA ILE A 123 11.01 22.10 5.80
C ILE A 123 10.87 20.69 5.23
N ARG A 124 11.18 20.50 3.95
CA ARG A 124 11.15 19.19 3.30
C ARG A 124 12.07 18.19 3.98
N GLU A 125 13.29 18.59 4.27
CA GLU A 125 14.26 17.74 4.96
C GLU A 125 13.77 17.36 6.37
N SER A 126 13.17 18.30 7.09
CA SER A 126 12.55 18.06 8.39
C SER A 126 11.43 17.01 8.30
N TYR A 127 10.57 17.10 7.28
CA TYR A 127 9.48 16.12 7.06
C TYR A 127 10.03 14.75 6.71
N ILE A 128 11.05 14.65 5.85
CA ILE A 128 11.72 13.39 5.50
C ILE A 128 12.29 12.72 6.75
N ARG A 129 13.00 13.47 7.60
CA ARG A 129 13.57 12.94 8.85
C ARG A 129 12.46 12.42 9.77
N ARG A 130 11.35 13.14 9.90
CA ARG A 130 10.25 12.75 10.77
C ARG A 130 9.54 11.49 10.26
N ILE A 131 9.29 11.38 8.97
CA ILE A 131 8.73 10.16 8.36
C ILE A 131 9.67 8.97 8.62
N ASN A 132 10.99 9.14 8.41
CA ASN A 132 11.97 8.09 8.67
C ASN A 132 12.01 7.68 10.15
N LEU A 133 11.87 8.63 11.06
CA LEU A 133 11.85 8.36 12.50
C LEU A 133 10.73 7.38 12.89
N TYR A 134 9.54 7.54 12.33
CA TYR A 134 8.41 6.64 12.62
C TYR A 134 8.55 5.23 12.05
N ILE A 135 9.41 5.05 11.06
CA ILE A 135 9.56 3.76 10.37
C ILE A 135 10.74 2.96 10.91
N HIS A 136 11.81 3.63 11.32
CA HIS A 136 13.06 2.98 11.70
C HIS A 136 13.30 2.86 13.20
N ASN A 137 12.39 3.36 14.03
CA ASN A 137 12.56 3.29 15.47
C ASN A 137 12.38 1.86 15.98
N LYS A 138 13.51 1.23 16.31
CA LYS A 138 13.59 -0.06 17.01
C LYS A 138 13.42 0.08 18.54
N PHE A 139 13.17 1.28 19.04
CA PHE A 139 13.11 1.53 20.49
C PHE A 139 11.67 1.62 20.97
N SER A 140 11.34 0.75 21.90
CA SER A 140 10.04 0.58 22.54
C SER A 140 9.41 1.86 23.12
N ASP A 141 10.22 2.84 23.51
CA ASP A 141 9.72 4.05 24.19
C ASP A 141 8.94 5.01 23.28
N LEU A 142 9.12 4.93 21.95
CA LEU A 142 8.37 5.74 20.99
C LEU A 142 7.12 5.05 20.44
N GLU A 143 6.98 3.75 20.63
CA GLU A 143 5.79 3.02 20.20
C GLU A 143 4.54 3.43 20.97
N TYR A 144 4.69 3.77 22.25
CA TYR A 144 3.58 4.14 23.14
C TYR A 144 3.21 5.62 23.12
N LYS A 145 4.03 6.47 22.49
CA LYS A 145 3.72 7.90 22.45
C LYS A 145 2.72 8.18 21.33
N GLU A 146 1.58 8.72 21.69
CA GLU A 146 0.58 9.19 20.71
C GLU A 146 1.16 10.30 19.82
N LEU A 147 0.66 10.37 18.59
CA LEU A 147 1.01 11.45 17.67
C LEU A 147 0.49 12.78 18.19
N GLN A 148 1.36 13.79 18.15
CA GLN A 148 0.95 15.15 18.46
C GLN A 148 0.09 15.73 17.31
N PRO A 149 -0.77 16.71 17.59
CA PRO A 149 -1.61 17.35 16.56
C PRO A 149 -0.82 17.89 15.36
N GLU A 150 0.38 18.43 15.59
CA GLU A 150 1.27 18.94 14.55
C GLU A 150 1.74 17.83 13.60
N GLU A 151 1.94 16.64 14.14
CA GLU A 151 2.36 15.46 13.37
C GLU A 151 1.24 14.94 12.49
N LYS A 152 0.02 14.87 13.05
CA LYS A 152 -1.17 14.53 12.28
C LYS A 152 -1.41 15.55 11.15
N ASN A 153 -1.30 16.83 11.45
CA ASN A 153 -1.44 17.92 10.46
C ASN A 153 -0.36 17.85 9.37
N MET A 154 0.87 17.47 9.72
CA MET A 154 1.93 17.24 8.74
C MET A 154 1.54 16.16 7.75
N LEU A 155 1.04 15.00 8.21
CA LEU A 155 0.63 13.93 7.30
C LEU A 155 -0.54 14.37 6.41
N LYS A 156 -1.55 15.06 6.98
CA LYS A 156 -2.69 15.62 6.22
C LYS A 156 -2.20 16.54 5.10
N LEU A 157 -1.31 17.46 5.43
CA LEU A 157 -0.73 18.41 4.47
C LEU A 157 0.02 17.70 3.34
N LEU A 158 0.94 16.80 3.70
CA LEU A 158 1.77 16.10 2.72
C LEU A 158 0.95 15.19 1.81
N PHE A 159 -0.03 14.48 2.36
CA PHE A 159 -0.90 13.61 1.59
C PHE A 159 -1.81 14.39 0.63
N ASN A 160 -2.35 15.53 1.06
CA ASN A 160 -3.16 16.40 0.19
C ASN A 160 -2.32 17.02 -0.93
N ASN A 161 -1.11 17.47 -0.65
CA ASN A 161 -0.19 17.98 -1.68
C ASN A 161 0.14 16.88 -2.70
N PHE A 162 0.40 15.67 -2.22
CA PHE A 162 0.67 14.51 -3.07
C PHE A 162 -0.52 14.18 -3.99
N LYS A 163 -1.74 14.17 -3.46
CA LYS A 163 -2.95 13.95 -4.28
C LYS A 163 -3.09 15.01 -5.36
N LYS A 164 -2.92 16.27 -5.01
CA LYS A 164 -3.02 17.40 -5.94
C LYS A 164 -1.96 17.31 -7.06
N GLU A 165 -0.70 17.04 -6.71
CA GLU A 165 0.41 16.93 -7.66
C GLU A 165 0.17 15.83 -8.70
N PHE A 166 -0.32 14.66 -8.25
CA PHE A 166 -0.53 13.51 -9.10
C PHE A 166 -1.97 13.39 -9.62
N LYS A 167 -2.79 14.44 -9.48
CA LYS A 167 -4.18 14.49 -9.94
C LYS A 167 -5.01 13.27 -9.46
N TRP A 168 -4.81 12.89 -8.21
CA TRP A 168 -5.55 11.81 -7.57
C TRP A 168 -6.83 12.31 -6.87
N GLU A 169 -7.28 13.47 -7.25
CA GLU A 169 -8.60 14.00 -6.91
C GLU A 169 -9.63 13.25 -7.75
N GLU A 170 -10.67 12.79 -7.09
CA GLU A 170 -11.83 12.22 -7.76
C GLU A 170 -12.64 13.31 -8.45
#